data_1e0c0c7f50fc0a4997096a632bd4b52b
#
_entry.id   1e0c0c7f50fc0a4997096a632bd4b52b
#
_cell.length_a   1.000
_cell.length_b   1.000
_cell.length_c   1.000
_cell.angle_alpha   90.00
_cell.angle_beta   90.00
_cell.angle_gamma   90.00
#
_symmetry.space_group_name_H-M   'P 1'
#
loop_
_entity.id
_entity.type
_entity.pdbx_description
1 polymer ?
#
loop_
_entity_poly.entity_id
_entity_poly.type
_entity_poly.pdbx_seq_one_letter_code
_entity_poly.pdbx_strand_id
1 'polypeptide(L)'
;MSFLSNLVKEVNDFRRNPYAYADKIAKNKKYFEEGTNNWKQPKSNFVIKTLEGPAAFDEAVDFLKNKSKSRNVLTPSRGLTKIAEELLKEYQKDPNGNPDVAGIVKNQGKFTGMFRNLVQCGSNVPEFVVVSLIVGDGDKTRSYRDALLSENLNKIGVAHGDHKDYRDCSVITVCNDFTNADGSSDAIDY
;
A
#
# COMPACT_ATOMS: atom_id res chain seq x y z
N MET A 1 6.61 -14.89 10.46
CA MET A 1 6.25 -14.26 9.18
C MET A 1 7.09 -13.01 8.98
N SER A 2 7.60 -12.79 7.76
CA SER A 2 8.35 -11.60 7.40
C SER A 2 7.46 -10.35 7.38
N PHE A 3 8.06 -9.15 7.32
CA PHE A 3 7.30 -7.91 7.12
C PHE A 3 6.50 -7.97 5.81
N LEU A 4 7.12 -8.43 4.72
CA LEU A 4 6.48 -8.50 3.38
C LEU A 4 5.28 -9.46 3.39
N SER A 5 5.42 -10.64 3.99
CA SER A 5 4.31 -11.59 4.16
C SER A 5 3.14 -10.97 4.93
N ASN A 6 3.43 -10.26 6.01
CA ASN A 6 2.42 -9.58 6.81
C ASN A 6 1.77 -8.41 6.04
N LEU A 7 2.53 -7.69 5.21
CA LEU A 7 2.00 -6.60 4.38
C LEU A 7 1.02 -7.14 3.32
N VAL A 8 1.37 -8.22 2.64
CA VAL A 8 0.46 -8.89 1.68
C VAL A 8 -0.80 -9.40 2.38
N LYS A 9 -0.63 -10.02 3.56
CA LYS A 9 -1.76 -10.48 4.37
C LYS A 9 -2.67 -9.31 4.74
N GLU A 10 -2.13 -8.19 5.17
CA GLU A 10 -2.89 -7.02 5.59
C GLU A 10 -3.69 -6.41 4.42
N VAL A 11 -3.08 -6.30 3.23
CA VAL A 11 -3.79 -5.88 2.00
C VAL A 11 -4.94 -6.85 1.69
N ASN A 12 -4.70 -8.15 1.81
CA ASN A 12 -5.69 -9.17 1.52
C ASN A 12 -6.82 -9.22 2.56
N ASP A 13 -6.54 -8.97 3.83
CA ASP A 13 -7.55 -8.83 4.88
C ASP A 13 -8.48 -7.64 4.60
N PHE A 14 -7.91 -6.50 4.19
CA PHE A 14 -8.68 -5.35 3.75
C PHE A 14 -9.59 -5.70 2.54
N ARG A 15 -9.02 -6.29 1.50
CA ARG A 15 -9.77 -6.62 0.28
C ARG A 15 -10.90 -7.62 0.54
N ARG A 16 -10.64 -8.63 1.38
CA ARG A 16 -11.62 -9.67 1.70
C ARG A 16 -12.81 -9.13 2.48
N ASN A 17 -12.59 -8.22 3.41
CA ASN A 17 -13.64 -7.65 4.24
C ASN A 17 -13.37 -6.18 4.58
N PRO A 18 -13.57 -5.25 3.62
CA PRO A 18 -13.36 -3.83 3.85
C PRO A 18 -14.31 -3.26 4.92
N TYR A 19 -15.52 -3.80 5.07
CA TYR A 19 -16.45 -3.40 6.13
C TYR A 19 -15.84 -3.64 7.53
N ALA A 20 -15.33 -4.84 7.81
CA ALA A 20 -14.68 -5.14 9.08
C ALA A 20 -13.36 -4.36 9.24
N TYR A 21 -12.66 -4.07 8.13
CA TYR A 21 -11.44 -3.27 8.16
C TYR A 21 -11.68 -1.81 8.59
N ALA A 22 -12.88 -1.28 8.36
CA ALA A 22 -13.28 0.03 8.85
C ALA A 22 -13.16 0.15 10.38
N ASP A 23 -13.46 -0.92 11.14
CA ASP A 23 -13.31 -0.92 12.59
C ASP A 23 -11.83 -0.84 13.02
N LYS A 24 -10.93 -1.41 12.23
CA LYS A 24 -9.48 -1.27 12.44
C LYS A 24 -9.04 0.18 12.21
N ILE A 25 -9.52 0.84 11.15
CA ILE A 25 -9.24 2.26 10.90
C ILE A 25 -9.81 3.14 12.02
N ALA A 26 -11.04 2.90 12.46
CA ALA A 26 -11.66 3.65 13.55
C ALA A 26 -10.85 3.56 14.85
N LYS A 27 -10.32 2.36 15.18
CA LYS A 27 -9.45 2.16 16.35
C LYS A 27 -8.13 2.93 16.25
N ASN A 28 -7.64 3.21 15.06
CA ASN A 28 -6.41 3.96 14.86
C ASN A 28 -6.55 5.45 15.16
N LYS A 29 -7.76 6.00 15.21
CA LYS A 29 -8.03 7.40 15.58
C LYS A 29 -7.55 7.76 17.00
N LYS A 30 -7.55 6.80 17.93
CA LYS A 30 -7.06 7.02 19.30
C LYS A 30 -5.57 7.39 19.39
N TYR A 31 -4.84 7.24 18.32
CA TYR A 31 -3.41 7.57 18.25
C TYR A 31 -3.15 8.98 17.74
N PHE A 32 -4.18 9.78 17.46
CA PHE A 32 -4.01 11.21 17.26
C PHE A 32 -3.73 11.91 18.61
N GLU A 33 -2.79 12.85 18.58
CA GLU A 33 -2.58 13.76 19.71
C GLU A 33 -3.74 14.74 19.78
N GLU A 34 -4.29 14.92 20.98
CA GLU A 34 -5.48 15.74 21.21
C GLU A 34 -5.31 17.18 20.66
N GLY A 35 -6.30 17.65 19.91
CA GLY A 35 -6.31 18.98 19.31
C GLY A 35 -5.32 19.19 18.16
N THR A 36 -4.70 18.15 17.67
CA THR A 36 -3.72 18.22 16.57
C THR A 36 -4.06 17.28 15.41
N ASN A 37 -3.36 17.45 14.28
CA ASN A 37 -3.35 16.49 13.16
C ASN A 37 -2.16 15.53 13.24
N ASN A 38 -1.52 15.39 14.37
CA ASN A 38 -0.39 14.50 14.58
C ASN A 38 -0.88 13.08 14.90
N TRP A 39 -0.61 12.14 14.02
CA TRP A 39 -0.92 10.73 14.23
C TRP A 39 0.31 9.98 14.69
N LYS A 40 0.34 9.62 15.97
CA LYS A 40 1.45 8.91 16.62
C LYS A 40 1.23 7.42 16.55
N GLN A 41 1.90 6.75 15.62
CA GLN A 41 1.78 5.31 15.47
C GLN A 41 2.34 4.56 16.68
N PRO A 42 1.58 3.65 17.31
CA PRO A 42 2.09 2.83 18.41
C PRO A 42 3.19 1.88 17.91
N LYS A 43 4.14 1.58 18.77
CA LYS A 43 5.31 0.74 18.47
C LYS A 43 6.25 1.31 17.40
N SER A 44 6.04 2.53 16.99
CA SER A 44 6.96 3.29 16.16
C SER A 44 7.29 4.60 16.87
N ASN A 45 8.48 5.13 16.64
CA ASN A 45 8.85 6.47 17.13
C ASN A 45 8.40 7.56 16.13
N PHE A 46 7.45 7.24 15.25
CA PHE A 46 6.98 8.15 14.23
C PHE A 46 5.74 8.91 14.68
N VAL A 47 5.77 10.19 14.38
CA VAL A 47 4.59 11.07 14.38
C VAL A 47 4.39 11.53 12.94
N ILE A 48 3.28 11.14 12.34
CA ILE A 48 2.89 11.60 11.01
C ILE A 48 2.01 12.82 11.18
N LYS A 49 2.48 13.96 10.67
CA LYS A 49 1.66 15.17 10.56
C LYS A 49 0.73 15.00 9.35
N THR A 50 -0.52 14.70 9.62
CA THR A 50 -1.55 14.54 8.58
C THR A 50 -2.08 15.91 8.15
N LEU A 51 -2.60 15.99 6.92
CA LEU A 51 -3.17 17.22 6.37
C LEU A 51 -4.64 17.41 6.79
N GLU A 52 -5.41 16.33 6.73
CA GLU A 52 -6.85 16.31 7.02
C GLU A 52 -7.17 15.84 8.45
N GLY A 53 -6.19 15.27 9.15
CA GLY A 53 -6.33 14.79 10.52
C GLY A 53 -7.34 13.65 10.68
N PRO A 54 -8.01 13.58 11.85
CA PRO A 54 -9.01 12.54 12.12
C PRO A 54 -10.16 12.48 11.11
N ALA A 55 -10.46 13.59 10.41
CA ALA A 55 -11.56 13.66 9.45
C ALA A 55 -11.36 12.72 8.26
N ALA A 56 -10.12 12.54 7.77
CA ALA A 56 -9.82 11.59 6.70
C ALA A 56 -10.07 10.13 7.14
N PHE A 57 -9.83 9.82 8.41
CA PHE A 57 -10.12 8.51 8.98
C PHE A 57 -11.63 8.28 9.07
N ASP A 58 -12.42 9.29 9.50
CA ASP A 58 -13.87 9.20 9.55
C ASP A 58 -14.47 9.00 8.15
N GLU A 59 -13.99 9.75 7.16
CA GLU A 59 -14.39 9.58 5.76
C GLU A 59 -14.10 8.16 5.26
N ALA A 60 -12.90 7.62 5.54
CA ALA A 60 -12.54 6.27 5.14
C ALA A 60 -13.44 5.22 5.81
N VAL A 61 -13.73 5.35 7.09
CA VAL A 61 -14.66 4.47 7.83
C VAL A 61 -16.05 4.50 7.21
N ASP A 62 -16.59 5.70 6.95
CA ASP A 62 -17.92 5.86 6.35
C ASP A 62 -17.98 5.24 4.95
N PHE A 63 -16.99 5.53 4.11
CA PHE A 63 -16.90 4.94 2.77
C PHE A 63 -16.86 3.40 2.84
N LEU A 64 -16.03 2.82 3.69
CA LEU A 64 -15.90 1.37 3.77
C LEU A 64 -17.15 0.69 4.27
N LYS A 65 -17.88 1.30 5.21
CA LYS A 65 -19.12 0.74 5.73
C LYS A 65 -20.30 0.86 4.78
N ASN A 66 -20.34 1.91 3.97
CA ASN A 66 -21.53 2.21 3.18
C ASN A 66 -21.37 1.95 1.67
N LYS A 67 -20.15 1.96 1.13
CA LYS A 67 -19.90 1.94 -0.32
C LYS A 67 -18.98 0.84 -0.80
N SER A 68 -18.22 0.21 0.10
CA SER A 68 -17.24 -0.79 -0.30
C SER A 68 -17.85 -2.19 -0.46
N LYS A 69 -17.16 -3.03 -1.24
CA LYS A 69 -17.50 -4.43 -1.45
C LYS A 69 -16.26 -5.29 -1.27
N SER A 70 -16.43 -6.52 -0.81
CA SER A 70 -15.36 -7.52 -0.77
C SER A 70 -14.78 -7.78 -2.13
N ARG A 71 -13.48 -8.06 -2.17
CA ARG A 71 -12.70 -8.37 -3.37
C ARG A 71 -11.93 -9.67 -3.19
N ASN A 72 -11.57 -10.28 -4.31
CA ASN A 72 -10.67 -11.44 -4.30
C ASN A 72 -9.32 -11.05 -3.69
N VAL A 73 -8.68 -12.03 -3.05
CA VAL A 73 -7.31 -11.88 -2.56
C VAL A 73 -6.32 -11.80 -3.72
N LEU A 74 -5.24 -11.07 -3.49
CA LEU A 74 -4.14 -10.96 -4.44
C LEU A 74 -3.12 -12.06 -4.18
N THR A 75 -2.65 -12.67 -5.27
CA THR A 75 -1.58 -13.68 -5.22
C THR A 75 -0.22 -13.00 -5.39
N PRO A 76 0.77 -13.31 -4.55
CA PRO A 76 2.13 -12.81 -4.73
C PRO A 76 2.68 -13.10 -6.12
N SER A 77 3.38 -12.13 -6.69
CA SER A 77 4.01 -12.17 -8.00
C SER A 77 5.48 -11.84 -7.89
N ARG A 78 6.34 -12.72 -8.39
CA ARG A 78 7.79 -12.52 -8.41
C ARG A 78 8.19 -11.32 -9.26
N GLY A 79 7.58 -11.17 -10.44
CA GLY A 79 7.88 -10.05 -11.32
C GLY A 79 7.45 -8.71 -10.73
N LEU A 80 6.25 -8.64 -10.12
CA LEU A 80 5.80 -7.43 -9.43
C LEU A 80 6.67 -7.13 -8.21
N THR A 81 7.16 -8.14 -7.48
CA THR A 81 8.08 -7.93 -6.35
C THR A 81 9.38 -7.28 -6.82
N LYS A 82 9.99 -7.77 -7.91
CA LYS A 82 11.19 -7.14 -8.49
C LYS A 82 10.93 -5.69 -8.93
N ILE A 83 9.75 -5.41 -9.52
CA ILE A 83 9.36 -4.04 -9.87
C ILE A 83 9.26 -3.17 -8.60
N ALA A 84 8.62 -3.67 -7.54
CA ALA A 84 8.51 -2.95 -6.29
C ALA A 84 9.87 -2.67 -5.65
N GLU A 85 10.82 -3.63 -5.72
CA GLU A 85 12.19 -3.48 -5.24
C GLU A 85 12.98 -2.43 -6.02
N GLU A 86 12.85 -2.40 -7.34
CA GLU A 86 13.51 -1.39 -8.18
C GLU A 86 12.93 0.00 -7.93
N LEU A 87 11.60 0.11 -7.85
CA LEU A 87 10.95 1.38 -7.52
C LEU A 87 11.35 1.88 -6.12
N LEU A 88 11.45 0.99 -5.13
CA LEU A 88 11.91 1.35 -3.80
C LEU A 88 13.32 1.97 -3.84
N LYS A 89 14.23 1.37 -4.61
CA LYS A 89 15.60 1.91 -4.78
C LYS A 89 15.59 3.32 -5.38
N GLU A 90 14.70 3.57 -6.34
CA GLU A 90 14.58 4.91 -6.94
C GLU A 90 14.04 5.94 -5.93
N TYR A 91 13.00 5.59 -5.16
CA TYR A 91 12.48 6.46 -4.10
C TYR A 91 13.49 6.69 -2.96
N GLN A 92 14.35 5.70 -2.65
CA GLN A 92 15.43 5.87 -1.68
C GLN A 92 16.49 6.90 -2.14
N LYS A 93 16.75 6.99 -3.45
CA LYS A 93 17.68 7.99 -4.02
C LYS A 93 17.07 9.37 -4.03
N ASP A 94 15.84 9.49 -4.51
CA ASP A 94 15.08 10.74 -4.60
C ASP A 94 13.64 10.53 -4.16
N PRO A 95 13.29 10.94 -2.93
CA PRO A 95 11.93 10.77 -2.38
C PRO A 95 10.83 11.49 -3.17
N ASN A 96 11.19 12.56 -3.87
CA ASN A 96 10.29 13.34 -4.72
C ASN A 96 10.48 13.01 -6.21
N GLY A 97 11.31 12.02 -6.49
CA GLY A 97 11.61 11.59 -7.85
C GLY A 97 10.39 11.04 -8.57
N ASN A 98 10.45 11.12 -9.87
CA ASN A 98 9.46 10.50 -10.76
C ASN A 98 10.15 9.33 -11.49
N PRO A 99 10.20 8.12 -10.89
CA PRO A 99 10.89 6.99 -11.50
C PRO A 99 10.27 6.61 -12.84
N ASP A 100 11.08 6.08 -13.76
CA ASP A 100 10.60 5.50 -15.01
C ASP A 100 9.91 4.16 -14.75
N VAL A 101 8.69 4.23 -14.24
CA VAL A 101 7.87 3.03 -13.95
C VAL A 101 7.68 2.16 -15.20
N ALA A 102 7.48 2.79 -16.36
CA ALA A 102 7.24 2.07 -17.62
C ALA A 102 8.49 1.28 -18.05
N GLY A 103 9.67 1.87 -17.95
CA GLY A 103 10.94 1.20 -18.25
C GLY A 103 11.22 0.05 -17.28
N ILE A 104 11.02 0.27 -15.98
CA ILE A 104 11.19 -0.76 -14.95
C ILE A 104 10.25 -1.95 -15.23
N VAL A 105 8.98 -1.69 -15.47
CA VAL A 105 7.98 -2.75 -15.78
C VAL A 105 8.41 -3.52 -17.03
N LYS A 106 8.78 -2.82 -18.11
CA LYS A 106 9.19 -3.44 -19.39
C LYS A 106 10.39 -4.39 -19.22
N ASN A 107 11.31 -4.05 -18.34
CA ASN A 107 12.50 -4.87 -18.07
C ASN A 107 12.15 -6.16 -17.31
N GLN A 108 11.14 -6.14 -16.45
CA GLN A 108 10.74 -7.28 -15.63
C GLN A 108 9.71 -8.19 -16.31
N GLY A 109 8.90 -7.65 -17.23
CA GLY A 109 7.88 -8.44 -17.92
C GLY A 109 6.77 -7.64 -18.54
N LYS A 110 5.58 -8.25 -18.58
CA LYS A 110 4.37 -7.67 -19.13
C LYS A 110 3.20 -7.90 -18.18
N PHE A 111 2.40 -6.88 -17.97
CA PHE A 111 1.12 -7.00 -17.27
C PHE A 111 -0.05 -6.92 -18.24
N THR A 112 -1.20 -7.43 -17.84
CA THR A 112 -2.48 -7.23 -18.50
C THR A 112 -3.41 -6.39 -17.65
N GLY A 113 -4.33 -5.67 -18.26
CA GLY A 113 -5.31 -4.84 -17.58
C GLY A 113 -4.70 -3.64 -16.84
N MET A 114 -5.12 -3.47 -15.59
CA MET A 114 -4.66 -2.38 -14.75
C MET A 114 -3.30 -2.70 -14.12
N PHE A 115 -2.41 -1.72 -14.07
CA PHE A 115 -1.22 -1.72 -13.22
C PHE A 115 -1.25 -0.48 -12.32
N ARG A 116 -0.91 -0.64 -11.05
CA ARG A 116 -0.77 0.46 -10.09
C ARG A 116 0.46 0.24 -9.22
N ASN A 117 1.09 1.37 -8.91
CA ASN A 117 2.16 1.48 -7.94
C ASN A 117 1.67 2.35 -6.78
N LEU A 118 1.77 1.83 -5.58
CA LEU A 118 1.38 2.52 -4.36
C LEU A 118 2.61 2.65 -3.46
N VAL A 119 2.82 3.83 -2.92
CA VAL A 119 3.99 4.14 -2.09
C VAL A 119 3.52 4.71 -0.76
N GLN A 120 4.05 4.16 0.33
CA GLN A 120 3.80 4.65 1.67
C GLN A 120 5.08 4.65 2.48
N CYS A 121 5.51 5.83 2.91
CA CYS A 121 6.68 6.00 3.77
C CYS A 121 6.28 6.40 5.18
N GLY A 122 7.19 6.22 6.15
CA GLY A 122 6.99 6.60 7.55
C GLY A 122 6.31 5.54 8.40
N SER A 123 6.37 4.26 8.02
CA SER A 123 5.89 3.17 8.87
C SER A 123 6.63 1.87 8.61
N ASN A 124 6.99 1.18 9.69
CA ASN A 124 7.52 -0.19 9.70
C ASN A 124 6.51 -1.20 10.27
N VAL A 125 5.23 -0.85 10.30
CA VAL A 125 4.15 -1.73 10.74
C VAL A 125 3.17 -1.92 9.58
N PRO A 126 2.98 -3.15 9.06
CA PRO A 126 2.13 -3.43 7.91
C PRO A 126 0.71 -2.86 8.01
N GLU A 127 0.08 -2.96 9.19
CA GLU A 127 -1.24 -2.38 9.43
C GLU A 127 -1.27 -0.87 9.13
N PHE A 128 -0.27 -0.12 9.61
CA PHE A 128 -0.25 1.33 9.43
C PHE A 128 0.08 1.74 8.01
N VAL A 129 0.90 0.95 7.29
CA VAL A 129 1.11 1.13 5.85
C VAL A 129 -0.23 1.04 5.11
N VAL A 130 -0.99 -0.03 5.34
CA VAL A 130 -2.26 -0.24 4.64
C VAL A 130 -3.33 0.75 5.09
N VAL A 131 -3.42 1.08 6.40
CA VAL A 131 -4.32 2.13 6.91
C VAL A 131 -4.04 3.47 6.22
N SER A 132 -2.77 3.88 6.11
CA SER A 132 -2.40 5.14 5.44
C SER A 132 -2.80 5.17 3.97
N LEU A 133 -2.58 4.08 3.23
CA LEU A 133 -2.99 3.96 1.82
C LEU A 133 -4.51 4.05 1.65
N ILE A 134 -5.28 3.45 2.55
CA ILE A 134 -6.75 3.46 2.51
C ILE A 134 -7.31 4.84 2.90
N VAL A 135 -6.78 5.44 3.95
CA VAL A 135 -7.18 6.78 4.41
C VAL A 135 -6.84 7.81 3.35
N GLY A 136 -5.66 7.72 2.72
CA GLY A 136 -5.25 8.59 1.63
C GLY A 136 -5.21 10.06 2.02
N ASP A 137 -4.70 10.38 3.22
CA ASP A 137 -4.60 11.74 3.74
C ASP A 137 -3.96 12.69 2.73
N GLY A 138 -4.63 13.80 2.42
CA GLY A 138 -4.19 14.78 1.43
C GLY A 138 -4.49 14.44 -0.04
N ASP A 139 -4.86 13.20 -0.38
CA ASP A 139 -5.32 12.82 -1.71
C ASP A 139 -6.86 12.86 -1.77
N LYS A 140 -7.41 13.94 -2.28
CA LYS A 140 -8.87 14.12 -2.42
C LYS A 140 -9.54 13.06 -3.29
N THR A 141 -8.78 12.40 -4.17
CA THR A 141 -9.29 11.35 -5.07
C THR A 141 -9.29 9.98 -4.40
N ARG A 142 -8.57 9.81 -3.30
CA ARG A 142 -8.38 8.52 -2.61
C ARG A 142 -7.91 7.41 -3.56
N SER A 143 -7.05 7.77 -4.50
CA SER A 143 -6.63 6.93 -5.62
C SER A 143 -6.04 5.57 -5.20
N TYR A 144 -5.33 5.51 -4.08
CA TYR A 144 -4.76 4.26 -3.57
C TYR A 144 -5.84 3.33 -3.00
N ARG A 145 -6.82 3.86 -2.28
CA ARG A 145 -7.97 3.09 -1.81
C ARG A 145 -8.76 2.51 -2.98
N ASP A 146 -9.06 3.32 -3.98
CA ASP A 146 -9.78 2.88 -5.18
C ASP A 146 -9.00 1.82 -5.95
N ALA A 147 -7.69 1.98 -6.08
CA ALA A 147 -6.83 0.97 -6.67
C ALA A 147 -6.93 -0.36 -5.91
N LEU A 148 -6.78 -0.33 -4.57
CA LEU A 148 -6.84 -1.55 -3.75
C LEU A 148 -8.22 -2.21 -3.74
N LEU A 149 -9.31 -1.50 -4.05
CA LEU A 149 -10.67 -2.02 -4.16
C LEU A 149 -11.07 -2.40 -5.60
N SER A 150 -10.18 -2.28 -6.57
CA SER A 150 -10.46 -2.69 -7.94
C SER A 150 -10.74 -4.20 -8.02
N GLU A 151 -11.79 -4.55 -8.80
CA GLU A 151 -12.26 -5.93 -8.94
C GLU A 151 -11.29 -6.82 -9.69
N ASN A 152 -10.61 -6.23 -10.68
CA ASN A 152 -9.84 -6.99 -11.66
C ASN A 152 -8.40 -7.28 -11.21
N LEU A 153 -7.98 -6.83 -10.04
CA LEU A 153 -6.65 -7.11 -9.53
C LEU A 153 -6.54 -8.53 -8.99
N ASN A 154 -5.48 -9.24 -9.40
CA ASN A 154 -5.21 -10.60 -8.95
C ASN A 154 -3.78 -10.79 -8.43
N LYS A 155 -2.85 -9.90 -8.79
CA LYS A 155 -1.43 -10.05 -8.48
C LYS A 155 -0.91 -8.88 -7.63
N ILE A 156 0.03 -9.19 -6.74
CA ILE A 156 0.68 -8.22 -5.86
C ILE A 156 2.18 -8.50 -5.77
N GLY A 157 2.98 -7.44 -5.81
CA GLY A 157 4.37 -7.44 -5.39
C GLY A 157 4.60 -6.39 -4.33
N VAL A 158 5.48 -6.64 -3.37
CA VAL A 158 5.77 -5.72 -2.27
C VAL A 158 7.27 -5.62 -2.02
N ALA A 159 7.72 -4.41 -1.68
CA ALA A 159 9.06 -4.15 -1.18
C ALA A 159 8.98 -3.21 0.02
N HIS A 160 9.94 -3.32 0.92
CA HIS A 160 10.06 -2.46 2.09
C HIS A 160 11.54 -2.28 2.43
N GLY A 161 11.91 -1.08 2.87
CA GLY A 161 13.28 -0.80 3.26
C GLY A 161 13.44 0.58 3.85
N ASP A 162 14.68 0.87 4.27
CA ASP A 162 15.06 2.13 4.88
C ASP A 162 14.86 3.31 3.91
N HIS A 163 14.55 4.48 4.46
CA HIS A 163 14.41 5.70 3.70
C HIS A 163 15.06 6.87 4.47
N LYS A 164 15.91 7.66 3.80
CA LYS A 164 16.72 8.70 4.46
C LYS A 164 15.91 9.75 5.23
N ASP A 165 14.75 10.15 4.68
CA ASP A 165 13.93 11.23 5.26
C ASP A 165 12.75 10.68 6.09
N TYR A 166 12.24 9.50 5.75
CA TYR A 166 11.06 8.90 6.39
C TYR A 166 11.37 7.62 7.17
N ARG A 167 12.64 7.25 7.31
CA ARG A 167 13.18 6.03 7.94
C ARG A 167 12.79 4.74 7.23
N ASP A 168 11.50 4.56 6.91
CA ASP A 168 10.97 3.37 6.28
C ASP A 168 10.09 3.76 5.10
N CYS A 169 10.12 2.98 4.02
CA CYS A 169 9.22 3.12 2.89
C CYS A 169 8.79 1.76 2.37
N SER A 170 7.53 1.65 2.02
CA SER A 170 6.94 0.47 1.39
C SER A 170 6.45 0.82 0.00
N VAL A 171 6.73 -0.06 -0.96
CA VAL A 171 6.20 -0.01 -2.32
C VAL A 171 5.35 -1.24 -2.56
N ILE A 172 4.14 -1.04 -3.04
CA ILE A 172 3.18 -2.09 -3.40
C ILE A 172 2.83 -1.93 -4.87
N THR A 173 3.07 -2.96 -5.66
CA THR A 173 2.66 -3.00 -7.07
C THR A 173 1.55 -4.03 -7.25
N VAL A 174 0.53 -3.68 -8.01
CA VAL A 174 -0.61 -4.56 -8.25
C VAL A 174 -1.02 -4.52 -9.72
N CYS A 175 -1.47 -5.65 -10.24
CA CYS A 175 -2.05 -5.72 -11.59
C CYS A 175 -3.08 -6.86 -11.73
N ASN A 176 -3.71 -6.93 -12.90
CA ASN A 176 -4.63 -8.04 -13.21
C ASN A 176 -3.85 -9.35 -13.36
N ASP A 177 -2.85 -9.38 -14.23
CA ASP A 177 -1.98 -10.53 -14.43
C ASP A 177 -0.59 -10.08 -14.86
N PHE A 178 0.42 -10.93 -14.64
CA PHE A 178 1.83 -10.63 -14.93
C PHE A 178 2.54 -11.84 -15.53
N THR A 179 3.34 -11.59 -16.56
CA THR A 179 4.22 -12.58 -17.19
C THR A 179 5.66 -12.07 -17.12
N ASN A 180 6.54 -12.84 -16.51
CA ASN A 180 7.97 -12.51 -16.39
C ASN A 180 8.65 -12.49 -17.78
N ALA A 181 9.58 -11.53 -17.98
CA ALA A 181 10.31 -11.37 -19.21
C ALA A 181 11.17 -12.59 -19.57
N ASP A 182 11.67 -13.31 -18.57
CA ASP A 182 12.49 -14.51 -18.72
C ASP A 182 11.67 -15.80 -18.89
N GLY A 183 10.34 -15.70 -18.98
CA GLY A 183 9.44 -16.84 -19.11
C GLY A 183 9.34 -17.74 -17.86
N SER A 184 9.99 -17.38 -16.77
CA SER A 184 9.97 -18.16 -15.53
C SER A 184 8.63 -18.06 -14.79
N SER A 185 8.40 -19.01 -13.86
CA SER A 185 7.23 -18.96 -12.97
C SER A 185 7.14 -17.65 -12.22
N ASP A 186 5.93 -17.10 -12.14
CA ASP A 186 5.64 -15.87 -11.39
C ASP A 186 5.29 -16.13 -9.90
N ALA A 187 5.28 -17.40 -9.48
CA ALA A 187 5.03 -17.74 -8.08
C ALA A 187 6.20 -17.31 -7.16
N ILE A 188 5.86 -16.75 -6.02
CA ILE A 188 6.79 -16.39 -4.96
C ILE A 188 6.11 -16.56 -3.60
N ASP A 189 6.88 -17.00 -2.61
CA ASP A 189 6.49 -17.04 -1.20
C ASP A 189 7.33 -15.99 -0.43
N TYR A 190 6.70 -15.24 0.50
CA TYR A 190 7.36 -14.22 1.32
C TYR A 190 7.72 -14.75 2.72
#